data_5495359f5fa5fd9ddf0bfc93700d307d
#
_entry.id   5495359f5fa5fd9ddf0bfc93700d307d
#
_cell.length_a   1.000
_cell.length_b   1.000
_cell.length_c   1.000
_cell.angle_alpha   90.00
_cell.angle_beta   90.00
_cell.angle_gamma   90.00
#
_symmetry.space_group_name_H-M   'P 1'
#
loop_
_entity.id
_entity.type
_entity.pdbx_description
1 polymer ?
#
loop_
_entity_poly.entity_id
_entity_poly.type
_entity_poly.pdbx_seq_one_letter_code
_entity_poly.pdbx_strand_id
1 'polypeptide(L)'
;MGEKKSSSAGKSLAVRKSRHKNCLSEIPPTPDNEAIGIIASLSPPFARRQTIMNNLSHAIDALIAYAREKLGLSSRNAVYARNTVLGLVGAQSYEDSGAVYDGREVSDLLSDLVNACAEAGLPAAEQPERLTDGVMGALMLSPEAVEEAFAAHMRVSSAEATRWLYDYCVHADYVKKKKLDANPRFTAENGLIVTINCAKPEFRDPKKAASGNSVRGGYPACTICRENEGFVGRNKCTLRTVSLELGGEPWFWQFSPYGYFHEHGIAVNQKHIPMHVDRDTFVRLMQFVDLFPHYFIGCNAPLPRIGGSVLAHDHYQGGGEVLPLHRAPIAVPLSHPDFPEIRAGVIDWQGTAVRLSGKNADQIADLSERVRVAWCAYEDAARGLIPVDGDGVHHAVSPTVIKTQNGYEMNLILRSNITSAQYPDGVFHAHPEFHVIKKESIGLIEAQGLFILPGRLVHELADLEALLISGAPLPEQYADYAMLFAEMKAMSPAFTPQSAHEAVKTELASVCSRILKNTAVFEAPSDTAQFLIRKAGFTYGK
;
A
#
# COMPACT_ATOMS: atom_id res chain seq x y z
N MET A 1 -11.19 -60.10 -1.27
CA MET A 1 -9.91 -60.77 -1.03
C MET A 1 -8.94 -59.72 -0.54
N GLY A 2 -8.46 -59.64 0.68
CA GLY A 2 -8.49 -60.37 1.90
C GLY A 2 -8.13 -59.39 3.01
N GLU A 3 -8.87 -59.35 3.95
CA GLU A 3 -8.85 -59.43 5.38
C GLU A 3 -7.49 -59.78 6.04
N LYS A 4 -7.20 -59.05 7.12
CA LYS A 4 -6.84 -59.54 8.46
C LYS A 4 -6.48 -58.33 9.35
N LYS A 5 -7.32 -57.96 10.36
CA LYS A 5 -7.41 -58.44 11.78
C LYS A 5 -6.06 -58.36 12.49
N SER A 6 -5.92 -57.67 13.53
CA SER A 6 -6.36 -57.50 14.95
C SER A 6 -5.11 -57.50 15.81
N SER A 7 -4.94 -56.86 16.94
CA SER A 7 -5.49 -57.02 18.27
C SER A 7 -4.86 -56.00 19.23
N SER A 8 -5.60 -55.32 20.01
CA SER A 8 -5.91 -55.26 21.43
C SER A 8 -4.87 -55.79 22.43
N ALA A 9 -4.54 -54.95 23.41
CA ALA A 9 -4.30 -55.22 24.85
C ALA A 9 -3.98 -53.84 25.49
N GLY A 10 -4.65 -53.26 26.40
CA GLY A 10 -5.35 -53.60 27.59
C GLY A 10 -4.46 -53.92 28.81
N LYS A 11 -4.23 -52.92 29.72
CA LYS A 11 -3.90 -53.16 31.16
C LYS A 11 -4.16 -51.86 31.92
N SER A 12 -5.16 -51.75 32.64
CA SER A 12 -5.66 -51.89 34.01
C SER A 12 -4.73 -51.49 35.16
N LEU A 13 -5.26 -50.51 35.88
CA LEU A 13 -5.24 -50.19 37.32
C LEU A 13 -4.11 -50.67 38.22
N ALA A 14 -3.59 -49.74 39.08
CA ALA A 14 -3.46 -50.02 40.52
C ALA A 14 -3.52 -48.71 41.35
N VAL A 15 -4.53 -48.64 42.17
CA VAL A 15 -4.74 -47.71 43.29
C VAL A 15 -3.92 -48.19 44.47
N ARG A 16 -3.19 -47.30 45.17
CA ARG A 16 -2.76 -47.53 46.55
C ARG A 16 -3.05 -46.31 47.42
N LYS A 17 -3.99 -46.51 48.33
CA LYS A 17 -4.23 -45.76 49.57
C LYS A 17 -3.27 -46.24 50.66
N SER A 18 -2.75 -45.34 51.50
CA SER A 18 -2.57 -45.52 52.97
C SER A 18 -2.08 -44.20 53.53
N ARG A 19 -2.80 -43.58 54.34
CA ARG A 19 -3.07 -43.62 55.80
C ARG A 19 -2.13 -42.72 56.62
N HIS A 20 -2.85 -41.82 57.32
CA HIS A 20 -2.47 -40.94 58.43
C HIS A 20 -1.43 -41.47 59.43
N LYS A 21 -0.65 -40.51 59.96
CA LYS A 21 -0.42 -40.41 61.41
C LYS A 21 -0.08 -38.96 61.82
N ASN A 22 -0.88 -38.47 62.77
CA ASN A 22 -0.63 -37.30 63.60
C ASN A 22 0.59 -37.52 64.51
N CYS A 23 1.35 -36.45 64.78
CA CYS A 23 1.97 -36.22 66.10
C CYS A 23 2.14 -34.73 66.35
N LEU A 24 1.49 -34.27 67.42
CA LEU A 24 1.65 -33.00 68.09
C LEU A 24 2.92 -33.01 68.98
N SER A 25 3.40 -31.82 69.29
CA SER A 25 4.28 -31.34 70.41
C SER A 25 5.59 -30.79 69.90
N GLU A 26 6.14 -29.65 70.27
CA GLU A 26 6.14 -28.81 71.44
C GLU A 26 6.79 -27.48 71.07
N ILE A 27 6.36 -26.35 71.64
CA ILE A 27 7.02 -25.03 71.61
C ILE A 27 8.01 -24.96 72.79
N PRO A 28 9.15 -24.36 72.62
CA PRO A 28 9.65 -23.40 73.61
C PRO A 28 10.37 -22.18 72.98
N PRO A 29 10.83 -21.22 73.77
CA PRO A 29 10.41 -19.82 73.70
C PRO A 29 11.47 -18.89 73.06
N THR A 30 11.06 -17.64 72.80
CA THR A 30 11.86 -16.49 72.35
C THR A 30 13.01 -16.12 73.29
N PRO A 31 14.09 -15.49 72.75
CA PRO A 31 14.45 -14.18 73.27
C PRO A 31 14.70 -13.10 72.19
N ASP A 32 14.15 -11.96 72.56
CA ASP A 32 14.58 -10.56 72.46
C ASP A 32 15.44 -10.04 71.30
N ASN A 33 14.84 -9.02 70.66
CA ASN A 33 15.35 -7.72 70.17
C ASN A 33 16.85 -7.53 69.95
N GLU A 34 17.20 -7.26 68.68
CA GLU A 34 17.88 -6.05 68.21
C GLU A 34 18.31 -6.22 66.74
N ALA A 35 17.64 -5.58 65.81
CA ALA A 35 18.20 -5.05 64.56
C ALA A 35 17.16 -4.16 63.87
N ILE A 36 17.14 -2.93 64.27
CA ILE A 36 16.54 -1.82 63.48
C ILE A 36 17.48 -1.59 62.31
N GLY A 37 16.90 -1.58 61.09
CA GLY A 37 17.51 -0.93 59.94
C GLY A 37 17.73 -1.81 58.75
N ILE A 38 16.79 -1.90 57.89
CA ILE A 38 16.75 -1.72 56.44
C ILE A 38 15.39 -2.26 55.97
N ILE A 39 14.33 -1.45 56.09
CA ILE A 39 13.10 -1.64 55.32
C ILE A 39 13.26 -0.83 54.04
N ALA A 40 14.00 -1.36 53.07
CA ALA A 40 13.78 -0.98 51.68
C ALA A 40 12.40 -1.49 51.34
N SER A 41 11.48 -0.58 51.04
CA SER A 41 10.08 -0.83 50.71
C SER A 41 9.98 -1.67 49.39
N LEU A 42 10.02 -2.97 49.55
CA LEU A 42 9.51 -3.89 48.57
C LEU A 42 7.98 -3.83 48.68
N SER A 43 7.32 -3.09 47.79
CA SER A 43 5.87 -3.22 47.63
C SER A 43 5.52 -4.72 47.55
N PRO A 44 4.53 -5.21 48.31
CA PRO A 44 4.20 -6.64 48.31
C PRO A 44 3.90 -7.08 46.86
N PRO A 45 4.27 -8.29 46.44
CA PRO A 45 4.05 -8.78 45.07
C PRO A 45 2.59 -8.67 44.63
N PHE A 46 1.66 -8.62 45.57
CA PHE A 46 0.24 -8.40 45.32
C PHE A 46 -0.07 -6.97 44.83
N ALA A 47 0.50 -5.93 45.47
CA ALA A 47 0.28 -4.55 45.06
C ALA A 47 0.83 -4.26 43.67
N ARG A 48 2.00 -4.81 43.33
CA ARG A 48 2.58 -4.69 41.97
C ARG A 48 1.71 -5.40 40.94
N ARG A 49 1.19 -6.58 41.22
CA ARG A 49 0.29 -7.32 40.32
C ARG A 49 -1.02 -6.56 40.10
N GLN A 50 -1.57 -5.96 41.13
CA GLN A 50 -2.79 -5.12 41.04
C GLN A 50 -2.56 -3.90 40.14
N THR A 51 -1.43 -3.19 40.31
CA THR A 51 -1.07 -2.03 39.47
C THR A 51 -0.94 -2.42 37.99
N ILE A 52 -0.28 -3.55 37.69
CA ILE A 52 -0.12 -4.05 36.30
C ILE A 52 -1.49 -4.36 35.69
N MET A 53 -2.39 -5.01 36.43
CA MET A 53 -3.73 -5.32 35.93
C MET A 53 -4.58 -4.07 35.74
N ASN A 54 -4.41 -3.05 36.59
CA ASN A 54 -5.09 -1.77 36.43
C ASN A 54 -4.59 -1.02 35.18
N ASN A 55 -3.28 -1.07 34.87
CA ASN A 55 -2.72 -0.48 33.64
C ASN A 55 -3.33 -1.14 32.40
N LEU A 56 -3.43 -2.47 32.39
CA LEU A 56 -4.02 -3.22 31.27
C LEU A 56 -5.50 -2.89 31.10
N SER A 57 -6.29 -2.88 32.19
CA SER A 57 -7.70 -2.50 32.16
C SER A 57 -7.88 -1.06 31.65
N HIS A 58 -7.02 -0.13 32.10
CA HIS A 58 -7.04 1.26 31.65
C HIS A 58 -6.76 1.39 30.14
N ALA A 59 -5.75 0.69 29.61
CA ALA A 59 -5.44 0.71 28.19
C ALA A 59 -6.60 0.14 27.33
N ILE A 60 -7.26 -0.93 27.82
CA ILE A 60 -8.44 -1.50 27.13
C ILE A 60 -9.61 -0.50 27.15
N ASP A 61 -9.92 0.11 28.30
CA ASP A 61 -11.04 1.05 28.42
C ASP A 61 -10.81 2.32 27.61
N ALA A 62 -9.57 2.83 27.53
CA ALA A 62 -9.21 3.95 26.68
C ALA A 62 -9.49 3.66 25.19
N LEU A 63 -9.15 2.45 24.72
CA LEU A 63 -9.47 2.00 23.35
C LEU A 63 -10.97 1.82 23.14
N ILE A 64 -11.72 1.31 24.11
CA ILE A 64 -13.19 1.22 24.03
C ILE A 64 -13.80 2.63 23.95
N ALA A 65 -13.33 3.57 24.77
CA ALA A 65 -13.79 4.97 24.75
C ALA A 65 -13.47 5.63 23.39
N TYR A 66 -12.26 5.43 22.87
CA TYR A 66 -11.87 5.85 21.53
C TYR A 66 -12.82 5.29 20.46
N ALA A 67 -13.07 3.99 20.45
CA ALA A 67 -13.90 3.33 19.44
C ALA A 67 -15.37 3.81 19.49
N ARG A 68 -15.87 4.16 20.67
CA ARG A 68 -17.21 4.77 20.80
C ARG A 68 -17.29 6.13 20.14
N GLU A 69 -16.24 6.92 20.22
CA GLU A 69 -16.20 8.27 19.65
C GLU A 69 -15.85 8.26 18.14
N LYS A 70 -14.87 7.46 17.74
CA LYS A 70 -14.29 7.52 16.39
C LYS A 70 -14.78 6.41 15.44
N LEU A 71 -15.18 5.26 15.97
CA LEU A 71 -15.56 4.09 15.15
C LEU A 71 -17.05 3.74 15.23
N GLY A 72 -17.85 4.54 15.91
CA GLY A 72 -19.29 4.31 16.00
C GLY A 72 -19.67 3.08 16.88
N LEU A 73 -18.78 2.61 17.75
CA LEU A 73 -19.04 1.48 18.64
C LEU A 73 -20.17 1.85 19.63
N SER A 74 -21.31 1.16 19.55
CA SER A 74 -22.45 1.41 20.45
C SER A 74 -22.14 0.97 21.88
N SER A 75 -22.84 1.56 22.87
CA SER A 75 -22.71 1.18 24.29
C SER A 75 -22.99 -0.31 24.52
N ARG A 76 -23.94 -0.91 23.79
CA ARG A 76 -24.21 -2.34 23.86
C ARG A 76 -23.05 -3.19 23.33
N ASN A 77 -22.50 -2.80 22.18
CA ASN A 77 -21.39 -3.54 21.56
C ASN A 77 -20.07 -3.31 22.33
N ALA A 78 -19.93 -2.24 23.09
CA ALA A 78 -18.73 -1.95 23.89
C ALA A 78 -18.42 -3.08 24.90
N VAL A 79 -19.45 -3.67 25.53
CA VAL A 79 -19.26 -4.79 26.46
C VAL A 79 -18.76 -6.03 25.73
N TYR A 80 -19.39 -6.34 24.58
CA TYR A 80 -18.97 -7.49 23.74
C TYR A 80 -17.54 -7.31 23.22
N ALA A 81 -17.22 -6.12 22.69
CA ALA A 81 -15.90 -5.78 22.19
C ALA A 81 -14.82 -5.86 23.29
N ARG A 82 -15.10 -5.33 24.49
CA ARG A 82 -14.19 -5.47 25.66
C ARG A 82 -13.89 -6.92 25.97
N ASN A 83 -14.91 -7.78 26.04
CA ASN A 83 -14.73 -9.20 26.31
C ASN A 83 -13.93 -9.90 25.22
N THR A 84 -14.11 -9.50 23.95
CA THR A 84 -13.32 -9.99 22.84
C THR A 84 -11.86 -9.55 22.97
N VAL A 85 -11.60 -8.27 23.32
CA VAL A 85 -10.25 -7.75 23.55
C VAL A 85 -9.58 -8.47 24.71
N LEU A 86 -10.29 -8.70 25.84
CA LEU A 86 -9.76 -9.49 26.95
C LEU A 86 -9.34 -10.89 26.52
N GLY A 87 -10.12 -11.53 25.66
CA GLY A 87 -9.76 -12.83 25.06
C GLY A 87 -8.52 -12.75 24.16
N LEU A 88 -8.40 -11.72 23.33
CA LEU A 88 -7.24 -11.50 22.43
C LEU A 88 -5.94 -11.26 23.19
N VAL A 89 -5.98 -10.46 24.26
CA VAL A 89 -4.80 -10.22 25.11
C VAL A 89 -4.47 -11.40 26.04
N GLY A 90 -5.43 -12.30 26.28
CA GLY A 90 -5.29 -13.44 27.20
C GLY A 90 -5.48 -13.07 28.67
N ALA A 91 -6.18 -11.95 28.95
CA ALA A 91 -6.45 -11.51 30.33
C ALA A 91 -7.56 -12.37 30.96
N GLN A 92 -7.33 -12.80 32.22
CA GLN A 92 -8.29 -13.62 32.98
C GLN A 92 -9.17 -12.80 33.92
N SER A 93 -8.86 -11.53 34.13
CA SER A 93 -9.58 -10.61 34.99
C SER A 93 -9.59 -9.20 34.40
N TYR A 94 -10.57 -8.40 34.79
CA TYR A 94 -10.76 -7.04 34.36
C TYR A 94 -11.39 -6.25 35.51
N GLU A 95 -10.98 -5.00 35.63
CA GLU A 95 -11.58 -4.04 36.56
C GLU A 95 -11.84 -2.73 35.79
N ASP A 96 -13.07 -2.22 35.85
CA ASP A 96 -13.43 -0.98 35.14
C ASP A 96 -12.59 0.19 35.67
N SER A 97 -11.78 0.77 34.79
CA SER A 97 -10.88 1.87 35.13
C SER A 97 -11.54 3.24 35.00
N GLY A 98 -12.73 3.31 34.40
CA GLY A 98 -13.42 4.56 34.09
C GLY A 98 -12.68 5.44 33.09
N ALA A 99 -11.74 4.90 32.29
CA ALA A 99 -10.99 5.67 31.31
C ALA A 99 -11.92 6.29 30.27
N VAL A 100 -11.62 7.53 29.90
CA VAL A 100 -12.27 8.29 28.84
C VAL A 100 -11.28 8.53 27.71
N TYR A 101 -11.78 8.76 26.49
CA TYR A 101 -10.92 9.15 25.39
C TYR A 101 -10.37 10.56 25.63
N ASP A 102 -9.06 10.68 25.56
CA ASP A 102 -8.30 11.89 25.92
C ASP A 102 -7.78 12.69 24.69
N GLY A 103 -8.20 12.30 23.48
CA GLY A 103 -7.84 12.98 22.23
C GLY A 103 -6.55 12.49 21.58
N ARG A 104 -5.85 11.49 22.15
CA ARG A 104 -4.62 10.94 21.58
C ARG A 104 -4.86 10.14 20.31
N GLU A 105 -3.79 10.01 19.50
CA GLU A 105 -3.79 9.17 18.31
C GLU A 105 -3.96 7.69 18.67
N VAL A 106 -4.67 6.95 17.81
CA VAL A 106 -4.92 5.51 18.00
C VAL A 106 -3.61 4.70 18.12
N SER A 107 -2.57 5.09 17.40
CA SER A 107 -1.25 4.45 17.49
C SER A 107 -0.61 4.53 18.88
N ASP A 108 -0.88 5.60 19.61
CA ASP A 108 -0.35 5.79 20.96
C ASP A 108 -1.15 4.96 21.96
N LEU A 109 -2.48 4.91 21.83
CA LEU A 109 -3.34 4.03 22.63
C LEU A 109 -3.01 2.54 22.42
N LEU A 110 -2.72 2.14 21.19
CA LEU A 110 -2.30 0.78 20.88
C LEU A 110 -0.92 0.45 21.43
N SER A 111 0.00 1.42 21.45
CA SER A 111 1.31 1.27 22.08
C SER A 111 1.18 1.05 23.60
N ASP A 112 0.30 1.80 24.25
CA ASP A 112 -0.01 1.62 25.68
C ASP A 112 -0.55 0.21 25.97
N LEU A 113 -1.45 -0.30 25.11
CA LEU A 113 -1.97 -1.66 25.25
C LEU A 113 -0.85 -2.72 25.12
N VAL A 114 0.01 -2.58 24.10
CA VAL A 114 1.14 -3.51 23.89
C VAL A 114 2.08 -3.51 25.09
N ASN A 115 2.42 -2.31 25.61
CA ASN A 115 3.27 -2.14 26.78
C ASN A 115 2.62 -2.76 28.04
N ALA A 116 1.33 -2.51 28.27
CA ALA A 116 0.61 -3.09 29.39
C ALA A 116 0.54 -4.63 29.31
N CYS A 117 0.36 -5.19 28.11
CA CYS A 117 0.43 -6.64 27.88
C CYS A 117 1.82 -7.20 28.18
N ALA A 118 2.89 -6.49 27.79
CA ALA A 118 4.27 -6.90 28.05
C ALA A 118 4.59 -6.83 29.56
N GLU A 119 4.17 -5.78 30.27
CA GLU A 119 4.30 -5.66 31.74
C GLU A 119 3.54 -6.77 32.47
N ALA A 120 2.39 -7.17 31.95
CA ALA A 120 1.60 -8.27 32.48
C ALA A 120 2.14 -9.66 32.13
N GLY A 121 3.19 -9.75 31.31
CA GLY A 121 3.77 -11.01 30.85
C GLY A 121 2.84 -11.83 29.94
N LEU A 122 1.95 -11.16 29.21
CA LEU A 122 0.99 -11.81 28.33
C LEU A 122 1.65 -12.14 26.97
N PRO A 123 1.51 -13.39 26.46
CA PRO A 123 2.12 -13.81 25.19
C PRO A 123 1.68 -12.98 23.97
N ALA A 124 0.53 -12.33 24.05
CA ALA A 124 0.03 -11.47 22.99
C ALA A 124 0.99 -10.31 22.65
N ALA A 125 1.79 -9.83 23.61
CA ALA A 125 2.79 -8.78 23.39
C ALA A 125 3.97 -9.21 22.48
N GLU A 126 4.19 -10.51 22.29
CA GLU A 126 5.26 -11.03 21.41
C GLU A 126 4.94 -10.82 19.91
N GLN A 127 3.66 -10.57 19.58
CA GLN A 127 3.21 -10.31 18.21
C GLN A 127 2.40 -8.99 18.14
N PRO A 128 3.05 -7.83 18.35
CA PRO A 128 2.35 -6.56 18.54
C PRO A 128 1.48 -6.15 17.34
N GLU A 129 1.94 -6.38 16.12
CA GLU A 129 1.15 -6.06 14.91
C GLU A 129 -0.13 -6.91 14.82
N ARG A 130 -0.04 -8.18 15.13
CA ARG A 130 -1.19 -9.08 15.14
C ARG A 130 -2.17 -8.73 16.26
N LEU A 131 -1.64 -8.40 17.43
CA LEU A 131 -2.45 -7.99 18.58
C LEU A 131 -3.23 -6.71 18.24
N THR A 132 -2.55 -5.67 17.79
CA THR A 132 -3.18 -4.36 17.49
C THR A 132 -4.20 -4.46 16.36
N ASP A 133 -3.90 -5.21 15.27
CA ASP A 133 -4.84 -5.46 14.17
C ASP A 133 -6.10 -6.21 14.68
N GLY A 134 -5.91 -7.27 15.47
CA GLY A 134 -7.02 -8.04 16.03
C GLY A 134 -7.89 -7.24 16.98
N VAL A 135 -7.28 -6.44 17.87
CA VAL A 135 -8.00 -5.58 18.82
C VAL A 135 -8.80 -4.52 18.06
N MET A 136 -8.19 -3.80 17.13
CA MET A 136 -8.91 -2.80 16.34
C MET A 136 -10.03 -3.43 15.52
N GLY A 137 -9.80 -4.60 14.92
CA GLY A 137 -10.85 -5.35 14.21
C GLY A 137 -12.06 -5.67 15.07
N ALA A 138 -11.85 -5.98 16.37
CA ALA A 138 -12.92 -6.24 17.33
C ALA A 138 -13.69 -4.96 17.76
N LEU A 139 -13.08 -3.78 17.59
CA LEU A 139 -13.67 -2.49 17.94
C LEU A 139 -14.43 -1.83 16.78
N MET A 140 -14.24 -2.29 15.56
CA MET A 140 -14.85 -1.73 14.35
C MET A 140 -16.31 -2.18 14.17
N LEU A 141 -17.02 -1.42 13.33
CA LEU A 141 -18.30 -1.85 12.77
C LEU A 141 -18.10 -3.11 11.88
N SER A 142 -19.16 -3.93 11.79
CA SER A 142 -19.19 -5.04 10.84
C SER A 142 -19.07 -4.53 9.40
N PRO A 143 -18.59 -5.36 8.45
CA PRO A 143 -18.58 -5.00 7.03
C PRO A 143 -19.91 -4.47 6.51
N GLU A 144 -21.03 -5.13 6.87
CA GLU A 144 -22.38 -4.71 6.49
C GLU A 144 -22.73 -3.31 7.02
N ALA A 145 -22.42 -3.01 8.29
CA ALA A 145 -22.69 -1.70 8.87
C ALA A 145 -21.81 -0.59 8.25
N VAL A 146 -20.59 -0.92 7.81
CA VAL A 146 -19.73 0.02 7.04
C VAL A 146 -20.32 0.26 5.67
N GLU A 147 -20.80 -0.76 4.97
CA GLU A 147 -21.47 -0.64 3.67
C GLU A 147 -22.72 0.26 3.76
N GLU A 148 -23.58 0.03 4.78
CA GLU A 148 -24.78 0.86 5.03
C GLU A 148 -24.43 2.31 5.32
N ALA A 149 -23.41 2.57 6.15
CA ALA A 149 -22.93 3.91 6.45
C ALA A 149 -22.36 4.60 5.19
N PHE A 150 -21.55 3.90 4.41
CA PHE A 150 -21.02 4.40 3.14
C PHE A 150 -22.16 4.78 2.18
N ALA A 151 -23.15 3.90 2.03
CA ALA A 151 -24.34 4.17 1.21
C ALA A 151 -25.13 5.38 1.73
N ALA A 152 -25.18 5.62 3.03
CA ALA A 152 -25.81 6.82 3.61
C ALA A 152 -25.05 8.09 3.23
N HIS A 153 -23.72 8.10 3.28
CA HIS A 153 -22.88 9.22 2.84
C HIS A 153 -22.93 9.42 1.33
N MET A 154 -23.04 8.35 0.53
CA MET A 154 -23.24 8.43 -0.93
C MET A 154 -24.52 9.19 -1.32
N ARG A 155 -25.57 9.17 -0.50
CA ARG A 155 -26.78 9.97 -0.71
C ARG A 155 -26.54 11.48 -0.53
N VAL A 156 -25.50 11.87 0.19
CA VAL A 156 -25.07 13.29 0.32
C VAL A 156 -24.19 13.65 -0.87
N SER A 157 -23.09 12.98 -1.04
CA SER A 157 -22.20 13.04 -2.22
C SER A 157 -21.16 11.91 -2.20
N SER A 158 -20.64 11.58 -3.38
CA SER A 158 -19.55 10.60 -3.47
C SER A 158 -18.27 11.05 -2.76
N ALA A 159 -17.97 12.36 -2.76
CA ALA A 159 -16.81 12.91 -2.04
C ALA A 159 -16.96 12.80 -0.51
N GLU A 160 -18.19 12.97 -0.01
CA GLU A 160 -18.49 12.76 1.42
C GLU A 160 -18.31 11.28 1.81
N ALA A 161 -18.79 10.37 0.97
CA ALA A 161 -18.71 8.94 1.23
C ALA A 161 -17.25 8.42 1.25
N THR A 162 -16.46 8.82 0.26
CA THR A 162 -15.05 8.38 0.20
C THR A 162 -14.23 8.97 1.31
N ARG A 163 -14.43 10.26 1.67
CA ARG A 163 -13.77 10.89 2.82
C ARG A 163 -14.14 10.19 4.12
N TRP A 164 -15.44 9.93 4.37
CA TRP A 164 -15.88 9.20 5.56
C TRP A 164 -15.22 7.82 5.67
N LEU A 165 -15.22 7.05 4.59
CA LEU A 165 -14.60 5.72 4.58
C LEU A 165 -13.08 5.79 4.80
N TYR A 166 -12.40 6.78 4.19
CA TYR A 166 -10.97 6.99 4.40
C TYR A 166 -10.66 7.33 5.86
N ASP A 167 -11.37 8.30 6.43
CA ASP A 167 -11.22 8.70 7.84
C ASP A 167 -11.52 7.52 8.78
N TYR A 168 -12.54 6.72 8.46
CA TYR A 168 -12.84 5.49 9.18
C TYR A 168 -11.69 4.49 9.15
N CYS A 169 -11.07 4.27 7.99
CA CYS A 169 -9.89 3.40 7.85
C CYS A 169 -8.65 3.97 8.57
N VAL A 170 -8.50 5.30 8.65
CA VAL A 170 -7.47 5.97 9.46
C VAL A 170 -7.73 5.75 10.95
N HIS A 171 -8.95 5.99 11.41
CA HIS A 171 -9.34 5.78 12.81
C HIS A 171 -9.25 4.30 13.24
N ALA A 172 -9.44 3.38 12.32
CA ALA A 172 -9.23 1.95 12.54
C ALA A 172 -7.75 1.52 12.55
N ASP A 173 -6.81 2.44 12.38
CA ASP A 173 -5.38 2.16 12.20
C ASP A 173 -5.09 1.20 11.02
N TYR A 174 -6.02 1.07 10.06
CA TYR A 174 -5.77 0.35 8.82
C TYR A 174 -4.87 1.17 7.90
N VAL A 175 -5.22 2.43 7.64
CA VAL A 175 -4.35 3.41 6.98
C VAL A 175 -3.40 3.98 8.04
N LYS A 176 -2.12 3.70 7.92
CA LYS A 176 -1.08 4.10 8.89
C LYS A 176 -0.71 5.58 8.75
N LYS A 177 -1.70 6.48 8.93
CA LYS A 177 -1.59 7.92 8.62
C LYS A 177 -0.38 8.59 9.27
N LYS A 178 -0.10 8.34 10.56
CA LYS A 178 1.07 8.89 11.27
C LYS A 178 2.40 8.52 10.58
N LYS A 179 2.52 7.26 10.09
CA LYS A 179 3.71 6.83 9.33
C LYS A 179 3.75 7.45 7.93
N LEU A 180 2.58 7.60 7.29
CA LEU A 180 2.49 8.19 5.95
C LEU A 180 2.81 9.68 5.96
N ASP A 181 2.33 10.42 6.96
CA ASP A 181 2.60 11.86 7.12
C ASP A 181 4.08 12.15 7.43
N ALA A 182 4.79 11.18 8.00
CA ALA A 182 6.22 11.27 8.26
C ALA A 182 7.11 10.98 7.03
N ASN A 183 6.53 10.55 5.89
CA ASN A 183 7.29 10.28 4.69
C ASN A 183 7.87 11.58 4.10
N PRO A 184 9.18 11.66 3.83
CA PRO A 184 9.74 12.76 3.06
C PRO A 184 9.08 12.83 1.68
N ARG A 185 8.53 14.01 1.33
CA ARG A 185 7.83 14.25 0.06
C ARG A 185 8.09 15.66 -0.43
N PHE A 186 8.36 15.80 -1.74
CA PHE A 186 8.52 17.09 -2.39
C PHE A 186 8.06 17.03 -3.85
N THR A 187 7.70 18.19 -4.40
CA THR A 187 7.49 18.38 -5.84
C THR A 187 8.73 19.04 -6.42
N ALA A 188 9.30 18.40 -7.43
CA ALA A 188 10.49 18.90 -8.11
C ALA A 188 10.15 20.01 -9.13
N GLU A 189 11.13 20.79 -9.58
CA GLU A 189 10.96 21.85 -10.59
C GLU A 189 10.41 21.33 -11.92
N ASN A 190 10.77 20.08 -12.29
CA ASN A 190 10.25 19.41 -13.48
C ASN A 190 8.83 18.86 -13.32
N GLY A 191 8.15 19.16 -12.20
CA GLY A 191 6.79 18.77 -11.89
C GLY A 191 6.62 17.34 -11.34
N LEU A 192 7.68 16.53 -11.28
CA LEU A 192 7.62 15.20 -10.67
C LEU A 192 7.43 15.29 -9.16
N ILE A 193 6.70 14.34 -8.61
CA ILE A 193 6.53 14.20 -7.16
C ILE A 193 7.40 13.03 -6.70
N VAL A 194 8.24 13.27 -5.69
CA VAL A 194 9.11 12.26 -5.11
C VAL A 194 8.71 12.04 -3.66
N THR A 195 8.46 10.79 -3.29
CA THR A 195 8.13 10.36 -1.93
C THR A 195 9.05 9.23 -1.51
N ILE A 196 9.68 9.34 -0.33
CA ILE A 196 10.38 8.21 0.29
C ILE A 196 9.40 7.57 1.27
N ASN A 197 8.90 6.37 0.92
CA ASN A 197 7.84 5.71 1.69
C ASN A 197 8.44 4.77 2.74
N CYS A 198 8.47 5.22 4.00
CA CYS A 198 8.97 4.47 5.14
C CYS A 198 7.97 3.43 5.67
N ALA A 199 6.71 3.49 5.26
CA ALA A 199 5.67 2.55 5.70
C ALA A 199 5.62 1.27 4.88
N LYS A 200 6.07 1.32 3.60
CA LYS A 200 6.03 0.17 2.67
C LYS A 200 7.31 -0.65 2.76
N PRO A 201 7.24 -1.99 2.96
CA PRO A 201 8.39 -2.87 2.81
C PRO A 201 8.98 -2.81 1.40
N GLU A 202 10.31 -2.74 1.26
CA GLU A 202 11.00 -2.82 -0.03
C GLU A 202 10.99 -4.26 -0.56
N PHE A 203 10.46 -4.48 -1.76
CA PHE A 203 10.48 -5.76 -2.44
C PHE A 203 11.60 -5.80 -3.49
N ARG A 204 12.76 -6.33 -3.11
CA ARG A 204 13.93 -6.44 -4.01
C ARG A 204 13.83 -7.58 -5.03
N ASP A 205 12.90 -8.52 -4.85
CA ASP A 205 12.67 -9.64 -5.76
C ASP A 205 11.42 -9.40 -6.63
N PRO A 206 11.58 -9.06 -7.92
CA PRO A 206 10.46 -8.81 -8.83
C PRO A 206 9.51 -9.99 -8.99
N LYS A 207 10.01 -11.24 -8.86
CA LYS A 207 9.17 -12.44 -8.98
C LYS A 207 8.23 -12.60 -7.79
N LYS A 208 8.71 -12.30 -6.59
CA LYS A 208 7.87 -12.29 -5.37
C LYS A 208 6.87 -11.15 -5.41
N ALA A 209 7.27 -9.97 -5.90
CA ALA A 209 6.37 -8.85 -6.09
C ALA A 209 5.24 -9.18 -7.07
N ALA A 210 5.55 -9.73 -8.25
CA ALA A 210 4.58 -10.05 -9.29
C ALA A 210 3.55 -11.12 -8.88
N SER A 211 3.93 -12.07 -8.01
CA SER A 211 3.01 -13.10 -7.51
C SER A 211 1.95 -12.54 -6.55
N GLY A 212 2.16 -11.33 -5.98
CA GLY A 212 1.25 -10.72 -5.00
C GLY A 212 0.96 -11.63 -3.82
N ASN A 213 1.88 -12.54 -3.47
CA ASN A 213 1.67 -13.62 -2.51
C ASN A 213 0.43 -14.48 -2.85
N SER A 214 0.12 -14.64 -4.16
CA SER A 214 -0.91 -15.56 -4.62
C SER A 214 -0.52 -16.99 -4.27
N VAL A 215 -1.42 -17.70 -3.61
CA VAL A 215 -1.24 -19.12 -3.29
C VAL A 215 -2.30 -19.90 -4.05
N ARG A 216 -1.89 -20.69 -5.04
CA ARG A 216 -2.82 -21.55 -5.78
C ARG A 216 -3.56 -22.48 -4.81
N GLY A 217 -4.88 -22.40 -4.79
CA GLY A 217 -5.71 -23.16 -3.86
C GLY A 217 -5.65 -22.69 -2.39
N GLY A 218 -4.97 -21.55 -2.09
CA GLY A 218 -4.92 -20.94 -0.78
C GLY A 218 -6.11 -20.04 -0.48
N TYR A 219 -6.30 -19.71 0.80
CA TYR A 219 -7.33 -18.80 1.27
C TYR A 219 -6.71 -17.73 2.17
N PRO A 220 -6.97 -16.44 1.91
CA PRO A 220 -7.44 -15.85 0.64
C PRO A 220 -6.47 -16.11 -0.50
N ALA A 221 -6.96 -16.16 -1.76
CA ALA A 221 -6.14 -16.52 -2.91
C ALA A 221 -4.98 -15.54 -3.16
N CYS A 222 -5.17 -14.23 -2.91
CA CYS A 222 -4.09 -13.23 -2.95
C CYS A 222 -4.30 -12.12 -1.89
N THR A 223 -3.37 -11.15 -1.85
CA THR A 223 -3.36 -10.07 -0.84
C THR A 223 -4.45 -9.03 -1.00
N ILE A 224 -5.11 -8.95 -2.16
CA ILE A 224 -6.16 -7.96 -2.45
C ILE A 224 -7.57 -8.57 -2.61
N CYS A 225 -7.74 -9.89 -2.48
CA CYS A 225 -9.05 -10.53 -2.49
C CYS A 225 -9.94 -9.99 -1.36
N ARG A 226 -11.27 -9.93 -1.61
CA ARG A 226 -12.25 -9.50 -0.59
C ARG A 226 -12.21 -10.35 0.66
N GLU A 227 -11.89 -11.64 0.53
CA GLU A 227 -11.73 -12.59 1.62
C GLU A 227 -10.60 -12.24 2.62
N ASN A 228 -9.78 -11.23 2.32
CA ASN A 228 -8.86 -10.67 3.32
C ASN A 228 -9.59 -9.82 4.37
N GLU A 229 -10.80 -9.34 4.12
CA GLU A 229 -11.56 -8.55 5.07
C GLU A 229 -11.80 -9.34 6.36
N GLY A 230 -11.21 -8.89 7.46
CA GLY A 230 -11.24 -9.61 8.74
C GLY A 230 -10.25 -10.78 8.88
N PHE A 231 -9.37 -11.04 7.88
CA PHE A 231 -8.50 -12.22 7.90
C PHE A 231 -7.26 -12.03 8.79
N VAL A 232 -7.28 -12.66 9.96
CA VAL A 232 -6.21 -12.61 10.98
C VAL A 232 -4.85 -13.09 10.44
N GLY A 233 -4.85 -14.08 9.52
CA GLY A 233 -3.61 -14.70 9.01
C GLY A 233 -2.73 -13.74 8.18
N ARG A 234 -3.23 -12.55 7.81
CA ARG A 234 -2.49 -11.51 7.08
C ARG A 234 -2.57 -10.14 7.77
N ASN A 235 -2.93 -10.07 9.03
CA ASN A 235 -3.15 -8.82 9.76
C ASN A 235 -4.10 -7.88 8.98
N LYS A 236 -5.30 -8.37 8.67
CA LYS A 236 -6.34 -7.69 7.89
C LYS A 236 -7.67 -7.59 8.64
N CYS A 237 -7.66 -7.73 9.96
CA CYS A 237 -8.86 -7.58 10.79
C CYS A 237 -9.49 -6.20 10.64
N THR A 238 -8.67 -5.19 10.34
CA THR A 238 -9.08 -3.79 10.17
C THR A 238 -9.41 -3.40 8.73
N LEU A 239 -9.21 -4.28 7.75
CA LEU A 239 -9.63 -4.03 6.37
C LEU A 239 -11.16 -3.93 6.31
N ARG A 240 -11.67 -2.90 5.62
CA ARG A 240 -13.08 -2.77 5.20
C ARG A 240 -13.14 -2.42 3.73
N THR A 241 -14.12 -3.02 3.06
CA THR A 241 -14.36 -2.85 1.62
C THR A 241 -15.78 -2.36 1.40
N VAL A 242 -16.04 -1.66 0.30
CA VAL A 242 -17.38 -1.28 -0.13
C VAL A 242 -17.63 -1.78 -1.54
N SER A 243 -18.86 -2.25 -1.80
CA SER A 243 -19.24 -2.85 -3.07
C SER A 243 -19.37 -1.77 -4.16
N LEU A 244 -18.94 -2.12 -5.37
CA LEU A 244 -19.09 -1.33 -6.60
C LEU A 244 -19.65 -2.21 -7.71
N GLU A 245 -20.24 -1.59 -8.72
CA GLU A 245 -20.58 -2.22 -9.98
C GLU A 245 -19.87 -1.47 -11.11
N LEU A 246 -19.03 -2.17 -11.88
CA LEU A 246 -18.32 -1.63 -13.03
C LEU A 246 -18.47 -2.58 -14.21
N GLY A 247 -18.93 -2.09 -15.34
CA GLY A 247 -19.18 -2.90 -16.54
C GLY A 247 -20.29 -3.94 -16.35
N GLY A 248 -21.25 -3.71 -15.43
CA GLY A 248 -22.29 -4.68 -15.09
C GLY A 248 -21.78 -5.88 -14.28
N GLU A 249 -20.57 -5.80 -13.74
CA GLU A 249 -19.95 -6.85 -12.92
C GLU A 249 -19.71 -6.35 -11.49
N PRO A 250 -19.71 -7.26 -10.48
CA PRO A 250 -19.43 -6.89 -9.10
C PRO A 250 -17.94 -6.63 -8.89
N TRP A 251 -17.63 -5.46 -8.35
CA TRP A 251 -16.32 -4.99 -7.91
C TRP A 251 -16.43 -4.53 -6.45
N PHE A 252 -15.30 -4.18 -5.84
CA PHE A 252 -15.26 -3.52 -4.54
C PHE A 252 -14.10 -2.53 -4.47
N TRP A 253 -14.26 -1.51 -3.62
CA TRP A 253 -13.23 -0.54 -3.31
C TRP A 253 -12.64 -0.79 -1.94
N GLN A 254 -11.34 -0.62 -1.82
CA GLN A 254 -10.61 -0.60 -0.55
C GLN A 254 -9.46 0.40 -0.60
N PHE A 255 -9.19 1.07 0.52
CA PHE A 255 -8.01 1.92 0.63
C PHE A 255 -6.73 1.10 0.81
N SER A 256 -5.59 1.71 0.47
CA SER A 256 -4.28 1.10 0.66
C SER A 256 -3.73 1.49 2.03
N PRO A 257 -3.25 0.53 2.85
CA PRO A 257 -2.65 0.84 4.14
C PRO A 257 -1.32 1.61 4.02
N TYR A 258 -0.68 1.54 2.85
CA TYR A 258 0.63 2.15 2.57
C TYR A 258 0.55 3.45 1.77
N GLY A 259 -0.62 4.01 1.53
CA GLY A 259 -0.96 5.21 0.78
C GLY A 259 0.21 5.88 0.05
N TYR A 260 0.13 5.97 -1.28
CA TYR A 260 1.15 6.67 -2.07
C TYR A 260 0.81 8.14 -2.26
N PHE A 261 -0.46 8.45 -2.11
CA PHE A 261 -1.04 9.78 -2.24
C PHE A 261 -2.36 9.83 -1.45
N HIS A 262 -2.97 11.02 -1.41
CA HIS A 262 -4.21 11.25 -0.68
C HIS A 262 -5.33 10.31 -1.14
N GLU A 263 -5.95 9.60 -0.19
CA GLU A 263 -7.03 8.65 -0.43
C GLU A 263 -6.67 7.55 -1.46
N HIS A 264 -5.41 7.08 -1.45
CA HIS A 264 -4.99 5.99 -2.33
C HIS A 264 -5.75 4.71 -2.03
N GLY A 265 -6.42 4.18 -3.05
CA GLY A 265 -7.16 2.94 -2.97
C GLY A 265 -7.12 2.13 -4.27
N ILE A 266 -7.77 0.98 -4.22
CA ILE A 266 -7.89 0.07 -5.35
C ILE A 266 -9.35 -0.37 -5.54
N ALA A 267 -9.81 -0.37 -6.78
CA ALA A 267 -11.01 -1.07 -7.19
C ALA A 267 -10.62 -2.46 -7.66
N VAL A 268 -11.19 -3.50 -7.06
CA VAL A 268 -10.81 -4.90 -7.29
C VAL A 268 -12.01 -5.67 -7.84
N ASN A 269 -11.78 -6.46 -8.88
CA ASN A 269 -12.80 -7.35 -9.40
C ASN A 269 -13.19 -8.40 -8.36
N GLN A 270 -14.48 -8.64 -8.15
CA GLN A 270 -14.93 -9.68 -7.21
C GLN A 270 -14.44 -11.08 -7.63
N LYS A 271 -14.29 -11.31 -8.95
CA LYS A 271 -13.72 -12.55 -9.47
C LYS A 271 -12.19 -12.47 -9.44
N HIS A 272 -11.54 -13.49 -8.89
CA HIS A 272 -10.08 -13.62 -8.93
C HIS A 272 -9.64 -14.07 -10.33
N ILE A 273 -9.52 -13.14 -11.25
CA ILE A 273 -9.05 -13.36 -12.62
C ILE A 273 -7.80 -12.51 -12.88
N PRO A 274 -6.90 -12.95 -13.78
CA PRO A 274 -5.72 -12.16 -14.12
C PRO A 274 -6.07 -10.78 -14.68
N MET A 275 -5.19 -9.81 -14.42
CA MET A 275 -5.28 -8.48 -15.02
C MET A 275 -5.27 -8.56 -16.54
N HIS A 276 -6.08 -7.74 -17.16
CA HIS A 276 -6.13 -7.52 -18.60
C HIS A 276 -6.46 -6.05 -18.91
N VAL A 277 -6.12 -5.61 -20.10
CA VAL A 277 -6.51 -4.29 -20.59
C VAL A 277 -7.12 -4.46 -21.99
N ASP A 278 -8.37 -4.06 -22.10
CA ASP A 278 -9.17 -4.10 -23.31
C ASP A 278 -10.16 -2.91 -23.34
N ARG A 279 -11.04 -2.88 -24.34
CA ARG A 279 -12.09 -1.87 -24.47
C ARG A 279 -12.93 -1.72 -23.19
N ASP A 280 -13.31 -2.84 -22.59
CA ASP A 280 -14.17 -2.84 -21.40
C ASP A 280 -13.43 -2.28 -20.17
N THR A 281 -12.11 -2.43 -20.12
CA THR A 281 -11.28 -1.76 -19.10
C THR A 281 -11.45 -0.24 -19.19
N PHE A 282 -11.37 0.37 -20.39
CA PHE A 282 -11.56 1.81 -20.56
C PHE A 282 -12.95 2.26 -20.14
N VAL A 283 -13.98 1.48 -20.46
CA VAL A 283 -15.37 1.73 -20.02
C VAL A 283 -15.47 1.71 -18.50
N ARG A 284 -14.94 0.68 -17.84
CA ARG A 284 -14.97 0.53 -16.36
C ARG A 284 -14.25 1.68 -15.66
N LEU A 285 -13.10 2.10 -16.19
CA LEU A 285 -12.36 3.25 -15.65
C LEU A 285 -13.18 4.55 -15.73
N MET A 286 -13.87 4.80 -16.85
CA MET A 286 -14.73 5.97 -16.99
C MET A 286 -15.98 5.90 -16.09
N GLN A 287 -16.59 4.72 -15.94
CA GLN A 287 -17.69 4.52 -14.99
C GLN A 287 -17.25 4.78 -13.54
N PHE A 288 -16.02 4.39 -13.17
CA PHE A 288 -15.50 4.69 -11.85
C PHE A 288 -15.40 6.20 -11.58
N VAL A 289 -14.90 6.99 -12.53
CA VAL A 289 -14.84 8.46 -12.37
C VAL A 289 -16.21 9.14 -12.55
N ASP A 290 -17.22 8.45 -13.06
CA ASP A 290 -18.61 8.90 -12.99
C ASP A 290 -19.17 8.75 -11.57
N LEU A 291 -18.84 7.65 -10.89
CA LEU A 291 -19.19 7.43 -9.48
C LEU A 291 -18.42 8.38 -8.55
N PHE A 292 -17.12 8.56 -8.82
CA PHE A 292 -16.19 9.35 -8.00
C PHE A 292 -15.44 10.39 -8.82
N PRO A 293 -16.12 11.48 -9.26
CA PRO A 293 -15.54 12.46 -10.20
C PRO A 293 -14.38 13.28 -9.61
N HIS A 294 -14.16 13.22 -8.31
CA HIS A 294 -13.04 13.85 -7.61
C HIS A 294 -11.79 12.96 -7.55
N TYR A 295 -11.86 11.72 -8.06
CA TYR A 295 -10.74 10.78 -8.13
C TYR A 295 -10.21 10.67 -9.56
N PHE A 296 -8.93 10.28 -9.67
CA PHE A 296 -8.44 9.58 -10.85
C PHE A 296 -8.51 8.06 -10.62
N ILE A 297 -8.49 7.31 -11.70
CA ILE A 297 -8.33 5.85 -11.68
C ILE A 297 -7.50 5.40 -12.88
N GLY A 298 -6.74 4.33 -12.73
CA GLY A 298 -6.00 3.74 -13.83
C GLY A 298 -5.66 2.27 -13.59
N CYS A 299 -5.18 1.63 -14.64
CA CYS A 299 -4.82 0.21 -14.66
C CYS A 299 -3.33 0.05 -14.95
N ASN A 300 -2.65 -0.82 -14.21
CA ASN A 300 -1.29 -1.22 -14.56
C ASN A 300 -1.26 -1.98 -15.89
N ALA A 301 -0.14 -1.91 -16.61
CA ALA A 301 0.11 -2.83 -17.71
C ALA A 301 0.06 -4.28 -17.20
N PRO A 302 -0.69 -5.19 -17.85
CA PRO A 302 -0.88 -6.57 -17.35
C PRO A 302 0.29 -7.50 -17.68
N LEU A 303 1.51 -6.99 -17.66
CA LEU A 303 2.73 -7.73 -18.00
C LEU A 303 3.78 -7.60 -16.88
N PRO A 304 4.58 -8.65 -16.63
CA PRO A 304 5.69 -8.60 -15.68
C PRO A 304 6.67 -7.46 -16.02
N ARG A 305 7.45 -7.02 -15.05
CA ARG A 305 8.48 -5.96 -15.12
C ARG A 305 7.94 -4.53 -15.33
N ILE A 306 6.80 -4.35 -15.99
CA ILE A 306 6.18 -3.03 -16.27
C ILE A 306 4.80 -2.86 -15.63
N GLY A 307 4.30 -3.91 -14.96
CA GLY A 307 3.02 -3.91 -14.24
C GLY A 307 3.19 -3.70 -12.74
N GLY A 308 2.06 -3.75 -12.05
CA GLY A 308 2.00 -3.73 -10.59
C GLY A 308 2.39 -5.06 -9.95
N SER A 309 2.28 -5.11 -8.62
CA SER A 309 2.70 -6.26 -7.82
C SER A 309 1.69 -7.42 -7.76
N VAL A 310 0.47 -7.28 -8.30
CA VAL A 310 -0.60 -8.29 -8.24
C VAL A 310 -1.23 -8.46 -9.62
N LEU A 311 -0.50 -9.12 -10.55
CA LEU A 311 -1.00 -9.35 -11.91
C LEU A 311 -2.05 -10.47 -11.99
N ALA A 312 -2.12 -11.34 -10.98
CA ALA A 312 -3.03 -12.47 -10.94
C ALA A 312 -4.48 -12.11 -10.59
N HIS A 313 -4.74 -10.87 -10.15
CA HIS A 313 -6.07 -10.42 -9.77
C HIS A 313 -6.36 -9.04 -10.40
N ASP A 314 -7.40 -8.98 -11.21
CA ASP A 314 -7.80 -7.76 -11.93
C ASP A 314 -8.21 -6.65 -10.97
N HIS A 315 -7.53 -5.52 -11.09
CA HIS A 315 -7.73 -4.36 -10.22
C HIS A 315 -7.24 -3.06 -10.85
N TYR A 316 -7.80 -1.95 -10.40
CA TYR A 316 -7.43 -0.58 -10.78
C TYR A 316 -6.95 0.20 -9.55
N GLN A 317 -6.09 1.20 -9.75
CA GLN A 317 -5.58 2.06 -8.68
C GLN A 317 -6.00 3.51 -8.90
N GLY A 318 -6.43 4.17 -7.84
CA GLY A 318 -6.87 5.56 -7.93
C GLY A 318 -6.96 6.25 -6.57
N GLY A 319 -7.47 7.48 -6.58
CA GLY A 319 -7.69 8.30 -5.38
C GLY A 319 -7.73 9.79 -5.64
N GLY A 320 -7.63 10.58 -4.59
CA GLY A 320 -7.93 12.01 -4.53
C GLY A 320 -6.83 12.95 -5.02
N GLU A 321 -5.78 12.47 -5.68
CA GLU A 321 -4.68 13.33 -6.14
C GLU A 321 -4.57 13.34 -7.67
N VAL A 322 -4.50 14.54 -8.26
CA VAL A 322 -4.21 14.69 -9.70
C VAL A 322 -2.71 14.58 -9.94
N LEU A 323 -2.28 13.46 -10.54
CA LEU A 323 -0.87 13.17 -10.78
C LEU A 323 -0.27 14.03 -11.90
N PRO A 324 1.08 14.22 -11.95
CA PRO A 324 1.76 15.12 -12.89
C PRO A 324 1.40 14.91 -14.37
N LEU A 325 1.28 13.65 -14.83
CA LEU A 325 0.92 13.33 -16.21
C LEU A 325 -0.39 14.03 -16.67
N HIS A 326 -1.39 14.13 -15.79
CA HIS A 326 -2.67 14.77 -16.12
C HIS A 326 -2.54 16.28 -16.33
N ARG A 327 -1.48 16.90 -15.76
CA ARG A 327 -1.19 18.35 -15.89
C ARG A 327 -0.25 18.66 -17.05
N ALA A 328 0.42 17.64 -17.60
CA ALA A 328 1.37 17.83 -18.69
C ALA A 328 0.66 18.33 -19.98
N PRO A 329 1.26 19.27 -20.73
CA PRO A 329 0.69 19.81 -21.95
C PRO A 329 0.73 18.81 -23.11
N ILE A 330 0.01 19.12 -24.19
CA ILE A 330 0.10 18.38 -25.45
C ILE A 330 1.27 18.91 -26.27
N ALA A 331 2.24 18.04 -26.60
CA ALA A 331 3.37 18.37 -27.47
C ALA A 331 2.98 18.31 -28.94
N VAL A 332 2.17 17.31 -29.35
CA VAL A 332 1.73 17.17 -30.75
C VAL A 332 0.22 16.97 -30.77
N PRO A 333 -0.55 17.99 -31.20
CA PRO A 333 -1.99 17.85 -31.39
C PRO A 333 -2.32 16.87 -32.51
N LEU A 334 -3.31 16.01 -32.30
CA LEU A 334 -3.79 15.01 -33.25
C LEU A 334 -5.32 15.07 -33.32
N SER A 335 -5.86 14.57 -34.42
CA SER A 335 -7.28 14.33 -34.63
C SER A 335 -7.49 12.97 -35.29
N HIS A 336 -8.73 12.44 -35.20
CA HIS A 336 -9.05 11.17 -35.86
C HIS A 336 -10.34 11.36 -36.69
N PRO A 337 -10.34 11.01 -38.00
CA PRO A 337 -11.47 11.27 -38.89
C PRO A 337 -12.76 10.56 -38.44
N ASP A 338 -12.68 9.34 -37.91
CA ASP A 338 -13.85 8.59 -37.41
C ASP A 338 -14.34 9.08 -36.02
N PHE A 339 -13.56 9.92 -35.32
CA PHE A 339 -13.86 10.42 -33.97
C PHE A 339 -13.65 11.93 -33.87
N PRO A 340 -14.39 12.73 -34.68
CA PRO A 340 -14.15 14.18 -34.79
C PRO A 340 -14.41 14.96 -33.48
N GLU A 341 -15.20 14.39 -32.57
CA GLU A 341 -15.52 15.00 -31.27
C GLU A 341 -14.45 14.74 -30.20
N ILE A 342 -13.49 13.84 -30.47
CA ILE A 342 -12.42 13.51 -29.54
C ILE A 342 -11.19 14.38 -29.86
N ARG A 343 -10.76 15.16 -28.90
CA ARG A 343 -9.45 15.83 -28.94
C ARG A 343 -8.39 14.85 -28.56
N ALA A 344 -7.36 14.72 -29.36
CA ALA A 344 -6.27 13.80 -29.15
C ALA A 344 -4.90 14.52 -29.22
N GLY A 345 -3.89 13.93 -28.61
CA GLY A 345 -2.53 14.43 -28.76
C GLY A 345 -1.51 13.59 -28.00
N VAL A 346 -0.26 13.71 -28.45
CA VAL A 346 0.88 13.19 -27.72
C VAL A 346 1.23 14.14 -26.59
N ILE A 347 1.36 13.65 -25.38
CA ILE A 347 1.66 14.45 -24.20
C ILE A 347 3.15 14.80 -24.19
N ASP A 348 3.50 16.01 -23.78
CA ASP A 348 4.88 16.42 -23.46
C ASP A 348 5.27 15.77 -22.13
N TRP A 349 5.84 14.59 -22.24
CA TRP A 349 6.13 13.73 -21.09
C TRP A 349 7.41 12.92 -21.32
N GLN A 350 8.13 12.61 -20.21
CA GLN A 350 9.36 11.83 -20.30
C GLN A 350 9.12 10.37 -20.75
N GLY A 351 7.97 9.77 -20.39
CA GLY A 351 7.52 8.49 -20.93
C GLY A 351 6.67 8.68 -22.19
N THR A 352 6.25 7.60 -22.83
CA THR A 352 5.39 7.68 -24.02
C THR A 352 3.93 7.64 -23.62
N ALA A 353 3.19 8.74 -23.81
CA ALA A 353 1.79 8.84 -23.44
C ALA A 353 0.96 9.64 -24.45
N VAL A 354 -0.30 9.23 -24.62
CA VAL A 354 -1.30 9.82 -25.52
C VAL A 354 -2.53 10.22 -24.72
N ARG A 355 -3.05 11.43 -24.91
CA ARG A 355 -4.29 11.90 -24.28
C ARG A 355 -5.43 11.91 -25.28
N LEU A 356 -6.57 11.36 -24.85
CA LEU A 356 -7.85 11.41 -25.54
C LEU A 356 -8.86 12.12 -24.63
N SER A 357 -9.52 13.18 -25.14
CA SER A 357 -10.45 13.98 -24.33
C SER A 357 -11.75 14.20 -25.06
N GLY A 358 -12.87 13.99 -24.38
CA GLY A 358 -14.20 14.15 -24.94
C GLY A 358 -15.31 13.86 -23.95
N LYS A 359 -16.56 14.06 -24.37
CA LYS A 359 -17.74 13.83 -23.53
C LYS A 359 -18.33 12.42 -23.68
N ASN A 360 -18.12 11.80 -24.83
CA ASN A 360 -18.69 10.49 -25.14
C ASN A 360 -17.75 9.38 -24.71
N ALA A 361 -18.11 8.64 -23.65
CA ALA A 361 -17.32 7.57 -23.08
C ALA A 361 -17.08 6.41 -24.08
N ASP A 362 -18.11 6.01 -24.84
CA ASP A 362 -17.97 4.92 -25.81
C ASP A 362 -16.98 5.27 -26.92
N GLN A 363 -17.03 6.50 -27.46
CA GLN A 363 -16.08 6.95 -28.46
C GLN A 363 -14.65 6.99 -27.92
N ILE A 364 -14.46 7.44 -26.66
CA ILE A 364 -13.14 7.41 -26.02
C ILE A 364 -12.67 5.96 -25.86
N ALA A 365 -13.54 5.05 -25.41
CA ALA A 365 -13.20 3.62 -25.27
C ALA A 365 -12.84 2.99 -26.61
N ASP A 366 -13.61 3.26 -27.67
CA ASP A 366 -13.36 2.75 -29.03
C ASP A 366 -12.02 3.25 -29.59
N LEU A 367 -11.74 4.54 -29.44
CA LEU A 367 -10.48 5.13 -29.91
C LEU A 367 -9.29 4.65 -29.06
N SER A 368 -9.47 4.49 -27.74
CA SER A 368 -8.47 3.92 -26.82
C SER A 368 -8.13 2.49 -27.22
N GLU A 369 -9.14 1.68 -27.54
CA GLU A 369 -8.96 0.30 -28.00
C GLU A 369 -8.22 0.25 -29.36
N ARG A 370 -8.53 1.16 -30.27
CA ARG A 370 -7.82 1.28 -31.55
C ARG A 370 -6.33 1.57 -31.33
N VAL A 371 -5.99 2.49 -30.42
CA VAL A 371 -4.59 2.77 -30.06
C VAL A 371 -3.94 1.55 -29.42
N ARG A 372 -4.62 0.88 -28.48
CA ARG A 372 -4.12 -0.32 -27.81
C ARG A 372 -3.81 -1.44 -28.79
N VAL A 373 -4.76 -1.75 -29.66
CA VAL A 373 -4.59 -2.82 -30.68
C VAL A 373 -3.43 -2.50 -31.61
N ALA A 374 -3.34 -1.26 -32.10
CA ALA A 374 -2.24 -0.81 -32.95
C ALA A 374 -0.89 -0.93 -32.24
N TRP A 375 -0.82 -0.58 -30.95
CA TRP A 375 0.40 -0.69 -30.15
C TRP A 375 0.79 -2.14 -29.87
N CYS A 376 -0.16 -2.97 -29.44
CA CYS A 376 0.11 -4.38 -29.12
C CYS A 376 0.58 -5.20 -30.35
N ALA A 377 0.30 -4.73 -31.56
CA ALA A 377 0.75 -5.33 -32.81
C ALA A 377 1.95 -4.60 -33.47
N TYR A 378 2.47 -3.54 -32.82
CA TYR A 378 3.51 -2.71 -33.42
C TYR A 378 4.88 -3.39 -33.36
N GLU A 379 5.54 -3.43 -34.52
CA GLU A 379 6.91 -3.92 -34.67
C GLU A 379 7.80 -2.82 -35.25
N ASP A 380 8.96 -2.63 -34.65
CA ASP A 380 10.04 -1.76 -35.15
C ASP A 380 11.39 -2.35 -34.71
N ALA A 381 11.94 -3.19 -35.56
CA ALA A 381 13.19 -3.89 -35.30
C ALA A 381 14.38 -2.92 -35.09
N ALA A 382 14.35 -1.72 -35.72
CA ALA A 382 15.41 -0.72 -35.56
C ALA A 382 15.42 -0.14 -34.15
N ARG A 383 14.28 -0.11 -33.45
CA ARG A 383 14.13 0.32 -32.05
C ARG A 383 14.10 -0.84 -31.05
N GLY A 384 14.25 -2.08 -31.52
CA GLY A 384 14.11 -3.27 -30.68
C GLY A 384 12.68 -3.51 -30.17
N LEU A 385 11.67 -2.96 -30.83
CA LEU A 385 10.26 -3.15 -30.48
C LEU A 385 9.72 -4.38 -31.21
N ILE A 386 9.51 -5.44 -30.45
CA ILE A 386 8.97 -6.73 -30.92
C ILE A 386 7.71 -7.02 -30.10
N PRO A 387 6.53 -7.15 -30.74
CA PRO A 387 5.28 -7.34 -30.01
C PRO A 387 5.14 -8.71 -29.36
N VAL A 388 5.71 -9.76 -29.98
CA VAL A 388 5.64 -11.16 -29.51
C VAL A 388 6.90 -11.89 -29.91
N ASP A 389 7.46 -12.67 -29.00
CA ASP A 389 8.56 -13.60 -29.26
C ASP A 389 8.39 -14.93 -28.48
N GLY A 390 9.49 -15.67 -28.27
CA GLY A 390 9.48 -16.92 -27.49
C GLY A 390 9.13 -16.77 -26.03
N ASP A 391 9.30 -15.57 -25.46
CA ASP A 391 8.97 -15.23 -24.06
C ASP A 391 7.52 -14.72 -23.91
N GLY A 392 6.81 -14.51 -25.02
CA GLY A 392 5.40 -14.12 -25.05
C GLY A 392 5.12 -12.72 -25.58
N VAL A 393 4.06 -12.08 -25.07
CA VAL A 393 3.63 -10.72 -25.44
C VAL A 393 4.47 -9.69 -24.69
N HIS A 394 4.91 -8.65 -25.38
CA HIS A 394 5.78 -7.61 -24.83
C HIS A 394 5.12 -6.24 -24.70
N HIS A 395 4.14 -5.92 -25.52
CA HIS A 395 3.52 -4.61 -25.54
C HIS A 395 2.19 -4.56 -24.78
N ALA A 396 2.00 -3.53 -24.00
CA ALA A 396 0.77 -3.28 -23.27
C ALA A 396 0.53 -1.76 -23.09
N VAL A 397 -0.66 -1.40 -22.65
CA VAL A 397 -1.05 -0.03 -22.29
C VAL A 397 -1.38 0.03 -20.81
N SER A 398 -0.93 1.09 -20.13
CA SER A 398 -1.42 1.48 -18.82
C SER A 398 -2.33 2.69 -18.97
N PRO A 399 -3.67 2.52 -18.96
CA PRO A 399 -4.61 3.63 -19.04
C PRO A 399 -4.80 4.31 -17.69
N THR A 400 -5.06 5.62 -17.72
CA THR A 400 -5.49 6.40 -16.55
C THR A 400 -6.46 7.49 -16.97
N VAL A 401 -7.48 7.77 -16.17
CA VAL A 401 -8.54 8.70 -16.49
C VAL A 401 -8.90 9.61 -15.33
N ILE A 402 -9.27 10.85 -15.64
CA ILE A 402 -9.93 11.79 -14.74
C ILE A 402 -11.23 12.29 -15.39
N LYS A 403 -12.18 12.70 -14.53
CA LYS A 403 -13.36 13.47 -14.93
C LYS A 403 -13.05 14.95 -14.88
N THR A 404 -13.42 15.67 -15.91
CA THR A 404 -13.29 17.13 -15.99
C THR A 404 -14.64 17.78 -16.29
N GLN A 405 -14.72 19.09 -16.22
CA GLN A 405 -15.93 19.83 -16.65
C GLN A 405 -16.23 19.63 -18.15
N ASN A 406 -15.22 19.26 -18.95
CA ASN A 406 -15.34 19.04 -20.40
C ASN A 406 -15.57 17.57 -20.78
N GLY A 407 -15.78 16.68 -19.81
CA GLY A 407 -15.93 15.24 -20.00
C GLY A 407 -14.78 14.46 -19.40
N TYR A 408 -14.27 13.47 -20.11
CA TYR A 408 -13.18 12.60 -19.66
C TYR A 408 -11.85 13.03 -20.28
N GLU A 409 -10.77 12.82 -19.54
CA GLU A 409 -9.40 12.82 -20.05
C GLU A 409 -8.78 11.46 -19.78
N MET A 410 -8.68 10.64 -20.82
CA MET A 410 -8.04 9.32 -20.82
C MET A 410 -6.61 9.47 -21.31
N ASN A 411 -5.63 9.10 -20.49
CA ASN A 411 -4.22 9.00 -20.88
C ASN A 411 -3.85 7.54 -21.08
N LEU A 412 -3.24 7.23 -22.21
CA LEU A 412 -2.77 5.90 -22.57
C LEU A 412 -1.24 5.91 -22.53
N ILE A 413 -0.64 5.24 -21.55
CA ILE A 413 0.81 5.12 -21.41
C ILE A 413 1.22 3.84 -22.12
N LEU A 414 2.02 3.97 -23.21
CA LEU A 414 2.51 2.83 -23.99
C LEU A 414 3.70 2.19 -23.27
N ARG A 415 3.65 0.87 -23.09
CA ARG A 415 4.64 0.12 -22.32
C ARG A 415 5.14 -1.09 -23.10
N SER A 416 6.41 -1.46 -22.85
CA SER A 416 6.99 -2.71 -23.34
C SER A 416 7.86 -3.34 -22.25
N ASN A 417 7.77 -4.67 -22.10
CA ASN A 417 8.55 -5.43 -21.11
C ASN A 417 9.71 -6.23 -21.74
N ILE A 418 10.05 -5.91 -22.99
CA ILE A 418 11.13 -6.59 -23.69
C ILE A 418 12.45 -6.48 -22.93
N THR A 419 13.24 -7.53 -22.97
CA THR A 419 14.56 -7.61 -22.35
C THR A 419 15.67 -7.74 -23.38
N SER A 420 16.90 -7.47 -22.96
CA SER A 420 18.09 -7.73 -23.75
C SER A 420 19.21 -8.25 -22.86
N ALA A 421 20.30 -8.73 -23.46
CA ALA A 421 21.48 -9.12 -22.68
C ALA A 421 22.06 -7.96 -21.85
N GLN A 422 21.94 -6.71 -22.33
CA GLN A 422 22.38 -5.52 -21.62
C GLN A 422 21.39 -5.11 -20.52
N TYR A 423 20.08 -5.31 -20.74
CA TYR A 423 19.01 -4.92 -19.82
C TYR A 423 18.10 -6.13 -19.50
N PRO A 424 18.56 -7.05 -18.63
CA PRO A 424 17.81 -8.26 -18.30
C PRO A 424 16.54 -7.98 -17.48
N ASP A 425 16.49 -6.85 -16.77
CA ASP A 425 15.31 -6.40 -16.01
C ASP A 425 14.30 -5.64 -16.90
N GLY A 426 14.65 -5.32 -18.15
CA GLY A 426 13.82 -4.65 -19.15
C GLY A 426 14.57 -3.54 -19.87
N VAL A 427 14.43 -3.46 -21.20
CA VAL A 427 14.98 -2.36 -22.01
C VAL A 427 14.27 -1.04 -21.65
N PHE A 428 12.94 -1.11 -21.47
CA PHE A 428 12.08 0.03 -21.13
C PHE A 428 11.72 0.04 -19.62
N HIS A 429 12.78 0.02 -18.79
CA HIS A 429 12.72 -0.05 -17.34
C HIS A 429 13.82 0.85 -16.74
N ALA A 430 13.83 1.04 -15.41
CA ALA A 430 14.97 1.68 -14.75
C ALA A 430 16.25 0.91 -15.08
N HIS A 431 17.25 1.59 -15.67
CA HIS A 431 18.52 0.98 -16.02
C HIS A 431 19.40 0.75 -14.79
N PRO A 432 20.39 -0.17 -14.86
CA PRO A 432 21.19 -0.60 -13.71
C PRO A 432 21.84 0.53 -12.90
N GLU A 433 22.29 1.61 -13.55
CA GLU A 433 22.91 2.77 -12.89
C GLU A 433 21.99 3.50 -11.91
N PHE A 434 20.66 3.32 -12.04
CA PHE A 434 19.65 3.92 -11.17
C PHE A 434 19.09 2.95 -10.11
N HIS A 435 19.52 1.68 -10.11
CA HIS A 435 18.98 0.67 -9.19
C HIS A 435 19.24 0.97 -7.73
N VAL A 436 20.26 1.77 -7.42
CA VAL A 436 20.51 2.25 -6.06
C VAL A 436 19.36 3.13 -5.54
N ILE A 437 18.64 3.82 -6.43
CA ILE A 437 17.47 4.65 -6.10
C ILE A 437 16.17 3.84 -6.28
N LYS A 438 15.99 3.19 -7.44
CA LYS A 438 14.74 2.48 -7.76
C LYS A 438 15.03 1.26 -8.63
N LYS A 439 14.92 0.07 -8.04
CA LYS A 439 15.04 -1.21 -8.73
C LYS A 439 13.69 -1.90 -8.98
N GLU A 440 12.67 -1.57 -8.18
CA GLU A 440 11.32 -2.11 -8.37
C GLU A 440 10.74 -1.67 -9.71
N SER A 441 9.78 -2.43 -10.22
CA SER A 441 9.07 -2.10 -11.46
C SER A 441 8.49 -0.68 -11.43
N ILE A 442 8.60 0.01 -12.55
CA ILE A 442 7.94 1.31 -12.76
C ILE A 442 6.48 1.02 -13.14
N GLY A 443 5.60 1.12 -12.16
CA GLY A 443 4.16 0.89 -12.30
C GLY A 443 3.41 2.11 -12.80
N LEU A 444 2.06 2.02 -12.77
CA LEU A 444 1.14 3.08 -13.19
C LEU A 444 1.43 4.42 -12.49
N ILE A 445 1.71 4.40 -11.20
CA ILE A 445 1.83 5.61 -10.37
C ILE A 445 3.13 6.36 -10.71
N GLU A 446 4.25 5.65 -10.77
CA GLU A 446 5.53 6.25 -11.18
C GLU A 446 5.50 6.72 -12.63
N ALA A 447 4.86 5.96 -13.53
CA ALA A 447 4.71 6.34 -14.93
C ALA A 447 3.89 7.64 -15.11
N GLN A 448 3.07 8.01 -14.13
CA GLN A 448 2.34 9.28 -14.06
C GLN A 448 3.11 10.38 -13.33
N GLY A 449 4.36 10.12 -12.87
CA GLY A 449 5.26 11.12 -12.30
C GLY A 449 5.25 11.24 -10.78
N LEU A 450 4.63 10.30 -10.07
CA LEU A 450 4.76 10.21 -8.61
C LEU A 450 5.65 9.02 -8.27
N PHE A 451 6.90 9.28 -7.91
CA PHE A 451 7.88 8.26 -7.55
C PHE A 451 7.74 7.84 -6.09
N ILE A 452 7.67 6.53 -5.88
CA ILE A 452 7.66 5.90 -4.56
C ILE A 452 9.00 5.22 -4.36
N LEU A 453 9.85 5.86 -3.58
CA LEU A 453 11.21 5.41 -3.30
C LEU A 453 11.26 4.64 -1.97
N PRO A 454 12.23 3.70 -1.82
CA PRO A 454 12.34 2.87 -0.63
C PRO A 454 12.78 3.67 0.61
N GLY A 455 12.25 3.28 1.79
CA GLY A 455 12.49 3.97 3.06
C GLY A 455 13.96 4.02 3.51
N ARG A 456 14.83 3.08 3.08
CA ARG A 456 16.28 3.11 3.37
C ARG A 456 16.95 4.40 2.90
N LEU A 457 16.44 5.02 1.85
CA LEU A 457 17.01 6.26 1.30
C LEU A 457 16.97 7.43 2.29
N VAL A 458 16.12 7.42 3.31
CA VAL A 458 16.12 8.47 4.34
C VAL A 458 17.49 8.58 5.03
N HIS A 459 18.07 7.44 5.41
CA HIS A 459 19.38 7.41 6.08
C HIS A 459 20.54 7.55 5.09
N GLU A 460 20.49 6.82 3.98
CA GLU A 460 21.54 6.82 2.98
C GLU A 460 21.77 8.22 2.36
N LEU A 461 20.69 8.95 2.08
CA LEU A 461 20.80 10.32 1.54
C LEU A 461 21.25 11.33 2.59
N ALA A 462 20.88 11.17 3.85
CA ALA A 462 21.39 12.01 4.94
C ALA A 462 22.90 11.84 5.12
N ASP A 463 23.42 10.61 4.98
CA ASP A 463 24.86 10.36 4.99
C ASP A 463 25.58 11.02 3.80
N LEU A 464 24.97 10.99 2.59
CA LEU A 464 25.50 11.68 1.42
C LEU A 464 25.51 13.21 1.61
N GLU A 465 24.46 13.80 2.21
CA GLU A 465 24.42 15.22 2.58
C GLU A 465 25.59 15.58 3.50
N ALA A 466 25.84 14.77 4.53
CA ALA A 466 26.95 14.99 5.46
C ALA A 466 28.32 14.91 4.77
N LEU A 467 28.50 14.01 3.80
CA LEU A 467 29.71 13.90 2.98
C LEU A 467 29.90 15.13 2.08
N LEU A 468 28.83 15.66 1.46
CA LEU A 468 28.88 16.89 0.67
C LEU A 468 29.32 18.10 1.52
N ILE A 469 28.74 18.25 2.71
CA ILE A 469 29.04 19.34 3.65
C ILE A 469 30.50 19.27 4.14
N SER A 470 30.98 18.09 4.49
CA SER A 470 32.36 17.90 4.98
C SER A 470 33.42 17.90 3.88
N GLY A 471 33.02 17.74 2.61
CA GLY A 471 33.97 17.56 1.49
C GLY A 471 34.69 16.22 1.49
N ALA A 472 34.26 15.27 2.36
CA ALA A 472 34.88 13.96 2.48
C ALA A 472 34.67 13.10 1.21
N PRO A 473 35.61 12.15 0.93
CA PRO A 473 35.43 11.22 -0.17
C PRO A 473 34.26 10.23 0.13
N LEU A 474 33.65 9.72 -0.94
CA LEU A 474 32.58 8.71 -0.84
C LEU A 474 33.16 7.40 -0.28
N PRO A 475 32.66 6.87 0.85
CA PRO A 475 33.08 5.59 1.41
C PRO A 475 32.68 4.40 0.51
N GLU A 476 33.43 3.30 0.58
CA GLU A 476 33.21 2.09 -0.22
C GLU A 476 31.79 1.52 -0.06
N GLN A 477 31.22 1.59 1.13
CA GLN A 477 29.83 1.14 1.38
C GLN A 477 28.78 1.89 0.56
N TYR A 478 29.08 3.07 0.03
CA TYR A 478 28.25 3.88 -0.86
C TYR A 478 28.72 3.89 -2.31
N ALA A 479 29.57 2.93 -2.73
CA ALA A 479 30.10 2.86 -4.09
C ALA A 479 29.02 2.90 -5.17
N ASP A 480 27.86 2.31 -4.93
CA ASP A 480 26.72 2.31 -5.86
C ASP A 480 26.13 3.72 -6.09
N TYR A 481 26.41 4.69 -5.21
CA TYR A 481 26.03 6.10 -5.35
C TYR A 481 27.08 6.95 -6.07
N ALA A 482 28.18 6.38 -6.56
CA ALA A 482 29.33 7.15 -7.07
C ALA A 482 28.94 8.15 -8.17
N MET A 483 28.08 7.74 -9.12
CA MET A 483 27.59 8.61 -10.20
C MET A 483 26.79 9.79 -9.61
N LEU A 484 25.78 9.51 -8.80
CA LEU A 484 24.90 10.52 -8.19
C LEU A 484 25.72 11.48 -7.31
N PHE A 485 26.64 10.94 -6.50
CA PHE A 485 27.48 11.75 -5.62
C PHE A 485 28.40 12.69 -6.40
N ALA A 486 28.97 12.22 -7.53
CA ALA A 486 29.78 13.06 -8.41
C ALA A 486 28.95 14.19 -9.06
N GLU A 487 27.73 13.89 -9.53
CA GLU A 487 26.80 14.86 -10.10
C GLU A 487 26.38 15.91 -9.05
N MET A 488 26.00 15.49 -7.83
CA MET A 488 25.71 16.42 -6.73
C MET A 488 26.92 17.29 -6.37
N LYS A 489 28.11 16.69 -6.26
CA LYS A 489 29.34 17.42 -5.93
C LYS A 489 29.70 18.46 -6.98
N ALA A 490 29.34 18.25 -8.24
CA ALA A 490 29.56 19.21 -9.33
C ALA A 490 28.63 20.43 -9.27
N MET A 491 27.53 20.38 -8.50
CA MET A 491 26.60 21.51 -8.40
C MET A 491 27.14 22.70 -7.61
N SER A 492 28.10 22.45 -6.69
CA SER A 492 28.71 23.53 -5.90
C SER A 492 30.13 23.16 -5.46
N PRO A 493 31.06 24.14 -5.38
CA PRO A 493 32.42 23.93 -4.85
C PRO A 493 32.44 23.69 -3.32
N ALA A 494 31.39 24.11 -2.61
CA ALA A 494 31.22 23.91 -1.17
C ALA A 494 29.73 23.88 -0.80
N PHE A 495 29.39 23.13 0.25
CA PHE A 495 28.01 22.91 0.66
C PHE A 495 27.78 23.41 2.09
N THR A 496 26.67 24.11 2.28
CA THR A 496 25.99 24.29 3.58
C THR A 496 24.95 23.18 3.77
N PRO A 497 24.40 22.96 4.97
CA PRO A 497 23.31 22.01 5.17
C PRO A 497 22.12 22.24 4.22
N GLN A 498 21.74 23.51 4.01
CA GLN A 498 20.65 23.86 3.10
C GLN A 498 20.99 23.52 1.63
N SER A 499 22.16 23.89 1.14
CA SER A 499 22.52 23.64 -0.28
C SER A 499 22.82 22.17 -0.56
N ALA A 500 23.29 21.38 0.42
CA ALA A 500 23.45 19.94 0.30
C ALA A 500 22.09 19.26 0.18
N HIS A 501 21.14 19.65 1.02
CA HIS A 501 19.77 19.13 0.96
C HIS A 501 19.09 19.41 -0.39
N GLU A 502 19.21 20.64 -0.91
CA GLU A 502 18.65 20.98 -2.23
C GLU A 502 19.38 20.25 -3.37
N ALA A 503 20.70 20.01 -3.28
CA ALA A 503 21.43 19.22 -4.26
C ALA A 503 20.95 17.77 -4.31
N VAL A 504 20.69 17.14 -3.16
CA VAL A 504 20.13 15.79 -3.07
C VAL A 504 18.72 15.74 -3.69
N LYS A 505 17.84 16.68 -3.38
CA LYS A 505 16.49 16.75 -3.98
C LYS A 505 16.54 16.94 -5.50
N THR A 506 17.41 17.82 -5.97
CA THR A 506 17.61 18.08 -7.41
C THR A 506 18.10 16.83 -8.12
N GLU A 507 19.07 16.13 -7.54
CA GLU A 507 19.61 14.91 -8.13
C GLU A 507 18.58 13.77 -8.12
N LEU A 508 17.82 13.58 -7.04
CA LEU A 508 16.74 12.60 -7.01
C LEU A 508 15.69 12.86 -8.09
N ALA A 509 15.30 14.12 -8.28
CA ALA A 509 14.36 14.50 -9.33
C ALA A 509 14.93 14.24 -10.73
N SER A 510 16.22 14.51 -10.94
CA SER A 510 16.96 14.21 -12.16
C SER A 510 16.98 12.71 -12.45
N VAL A 511 17.32 11.90 -11.46
CA VAL A 511 17.30 10.41 -11.58
C VAL A 511 15.91 9.90 -11.91
N CYS A 512 14.87 10.37 -11.20
CA CYS A 512 13.48 9.97 -11.49
C CYS A 512 13.06 10.34 -12.93
N SER A 513 13.47 11.50 -13.43
CA SER A 513 13.25 11.92 -14.82
C SER A 513 13.96 11.01 -15.82
N ARG A 514 15.22 10.65 -15.55
CA ARG A 514 16.01 9.72 -16.38
C ARG A 514 15.39 8.31 -16.39
N ILE A 515 14.92 7.82 -15.24
CA ILE A 515 14.19 6.56 -15.15
C ILE A 515 12.91 6.60 -16.00
N LEU A 516 12.12 7.68 -15.96
CA LEU A 516 10.95 7.81 -16.83
C LEU A 516 11.32 7.78 -18.31
N LYS A 517 12.40 8.48 -18.71
CA LYS A 517 12.91 8.43 -20.07
C LYS A 517 13.31 7.02 -20.49
N ASN A 518 13.91 6.23 -19.59
CA ASN A 518 14.23 4.83 -19.86
C ASN A 518 12.96 3.99 -20.11
N THR A 519 11.80 4.40 -19.60
CA THR A 519 10.52 3.70 -19.87
C THR A 519 9.85 4.11 -21.18
N ALA A 520 10.33 5.14 -21.86
CA ALA A 520 9.76 5.63 -23.11
C ALA A 520 10.04 4.66 -24.26
N VAL A 521 8.98 4.21 -24.92
CA VAL A 521 9.08 3.32 -26.09
C VAL A 521 9.33 4.09 -27.39
N PHE A 522 9.13 5.41 -27.37
CA PHE A 522 9.53 6.36 -28.41
C PHE A 522 10.28 7.53 -27.75
N GLU A 523 11.40 7.92 -28.33
CA GLU A 523 12.28 8.95 -27.75
C GLU A 523 11.69 10.37 -27.88
N ALA A 524 10.96 10.65 -28.98
CA ALA A 524 10.38 11.95 -29.23
C ALA A 524 8.85 11.87 -29.40
N PRO A 525 8.12 12.93 -28.98
CA PRO A 525 6.67 13.02 -29.23
C PRO A 525 6.28 12.91 -30.72
N SER A 526 7.16 13.37 -31.64
CA SER A 526 6.97 13.23 -33.08
C SER A 526 6.96 11.77 -33.55
N ASP A 527 7.75 10.89 -32.93
CA ASP A 527 7.79 9.46 -33.28
C ASP A 527 6.48 8.78 -32.85
N THR A 528 6.00 9.13 -31.66
CA THR A 528 4.68 8.67 -31.17
C THR A 528 3.57 9.13 -32.12
N ALA A 529 3.59 10.39 -32.56
CA ALA A 529 2.61 10.92 -33.51
C ALA A 529 2.68 10.16 -34.85
N GLN A 530 3.87 9.88 -35.38
CA GLN A 530 4.01 9.10 -36.60
C GLN A 530 3.49 7.67 -36.46
N PHE A 531 3.74 7.02 -35.32
CA PHE A 531 3.14 5.71 -35.01
C PHE A 531 1.62 5.79 -35.06
N LEU A 532 0.99 6.75 -34.36
CA LEU A 532 -0.46 6.91 -34.31
C LEU A 532 -1.06 7.19 -35.71
N ILE A 533 -0.40 8.02 -36.50
CA ILE A 533 -0.84 8.35 -37.85
C ILE A 533 -0.78 7.10 -38.76
N ARG A 534 0.33 6.37 -38.72
CA ARG A 534 0.55 5.23 -39.62
C ARG A 534 -0.24 3.99 -39.22
N LYS A 535 -0.48 3.76 -37.93
CA LYS A 535 -1.00 2.49 -37.40
C LYS A 535 -2.37 2.59 -36.75
N ALA A 536 -2.76 3.75 -36.26
CA ALA A 536 -4.03 3.95 -35.56
C ALA A 536 -4.99 4.93 -36.28
N GLY A 537 -4.63 5.46 -37.49
CA GLY A 537 -5.52 6.24 -38.34
C GLY A 537 -5.65 7.72 -37.95
N PHE A 538 -4.77 8.25 -37.10
CA PHE A 538 -4.75 9.66 -36.74
C PHE A 538 -4.21 10.53 -37.88
N THR A 539 -4.51 11.82 -37.75
CA THR A 539 -3.95 12.90 -38.56
C THR A 539 -3.43 13.99 -37.66
N TYR A 540 -2.56 14.87 -38.18
CA TYR A 540 -2.18 16.07 -37.39
C TYR A 540 -3.43 16.92 -37.13
N GLY A 541 -3.58 17.34 -35.87
CA GLY A 541 -4.62 18.29 -35.46
C GLY A 541 -4.30 19.69 -35.98
N LYS A 542 -5.38 20.49 -36.15
CA LYS A 542 -5.26 21.89 -36.49
C LYS A 542 -4.92 22.74 -35.29
#